data_b6d407750c53382ea3d54bba8be06326
#
_entry.id   b6d407750c53382ea3d54bba8be06326
#
_cell.length_a   1.000
_cell.length_b   1.000
_cell.length_c   1.000
_cell.angle_alpha   90.00
_cell.angle_beta   90.00
_cell.angle_gamma   90.00
#
_symmetry.space_group_name_H-M   'P 1'
#
loop_
_entity.id
_entity.type
_entity.pdbx_description
1 polymer ?
#
loop_
_entity_poly.entity_id
_entity_poly.type
_entity_poly.pdbx_seq_one_letter_code
_entity_poly.pdbx_strand_id
1 'polypeptide(L)'
;MERLKDKVAIITGGGGGIGRATAIRFAEEGARVIVAEIKTDLGEESAQLARDAAGNSGGDALFIETDVTSHESVKKAISETVERFGKLDILHNNAGGSTMQDGPVTEAPDDEFWRVIKLDLFGTFVCSKHGIPAIIKSGGGSVINMSSNVALMALPGRDCYTAAKGGVASMTRSMAVEYAPNKIRVNAIAPSVTLSDRVKKLVDESPEIKKISEQHLLGFGMPIHIADMAVYLGSDESMITTGQIMSVDSGVTIY
;
A
#
# COMPACT_ATOMS: atom_id res chain seq x y z
N MET A 1 -0.39 14.80 -15.95
CA MET A 1 -0.28 15.91 -14.96
C MET A 1 0.90 15.57 -14.07
N GLU A 2 1.65 16.52 -13.56
CA GLU A 2 2.85 16.24 -12.76
C GLU A 2 2.54 16.45 -11.25
N ARG A 3 1.52 15.74 -10.73
CA ARG A 3 1.00 15.89 -9.35
C ARG A 3 2.00 15.46 -8.26
N LEU A 4 2.98 14.62 -8.64
CA LEU A 4 4.04 14.12 -7.76
C LEU A 4 5.43 14.55 -8.22
N LYS A 5 5.50 15.63 -9.01
CA LYS A 5 6.76 16.15 -9.53
C LYS A 5 7.79 16.32 -8.42
N ASP A 6 9.01 15.81 -8.68
CA ASP A 6 10.14 15.86 -7.76
C ASP A 6 9.94 15.18 -6.40
N LYS A 7 8.82 14.49 -6.15
CA LYS A 7 8.63 13.67 -4.95
C LYS A 7 9.43 12.37 -5.07
N VAL A 8 9.97 11.90 -3.96
CA VAL A 8 10.63 10.60 -3.84
C VAL A 8 9.73 9.68 -3.03
N ALA A 9 9.39 8.52 -3.58
CA ALA A 9 8.45 7.59 -2.98
C ALA A 9 9.04 6.19 -2.82
N ILE A 10 8.78 5.52 -1.70
CA ILE A 10 8.98 4.08 -1.53
C ILE A 10 7.61 3.41 -1.55
N ILE A 11 7.46 2.36 -2.37
CA ILE A 11 6.25 1.53 -2.46
C ILE A 11 6.63 0.11 -2.11
N THR A 12 6.17 -0.39 -0.98
CA THR A 12 6.43 -1.76 -0.54
C THR A 12 5.47 -2.75 -1.20
N GLY A 13 5.96 -3.96 -1.53
CA GLY A 13 5.19 -4.92 -2.32
C GLY A 13 4.87 -4.38 -3.72
N GLY A 14 5.82 -3.63 -4.30
CA GLY A 14 5.67 -2.95 -5.57
C GLY A 14 5.76 -3.85 -6.80
N GLY A 15 6.05 -5.15 -6.62
CA GLY A 15 6.27 -6.09 -7.71
C GLY A 15 5.01 -6.55 -8.45
N GLY A 16 3.80 -6.25 -7.94
CA GLY A 16 2.56 -6.71 -8.57
C GLY A 16 1.30 -6.00 -8.08
N GLY A 17 0.19 -6.27 -8.73
CA GLY A 17 -1.14 -5.81 -8.32
C GLY A 17 -1.22 -4.30 -8.09
N ILE A 18 -1.73 -3.92 -6.91
CA ILE A 18 -1.89 -2.50 -6.51
C ILE A 18 -0.54 -1.79 -6.43
N GLY A 19 0.49 -2.45 -5.88
CA GLY A 19 1.83 -1.86 -5.73
C GLY A 19 2.47 -1.51 -7.07
N ARG A 20 2.42 -2.42 -8.05
CA ARG A 20 2.89 -2.18 -9.43
C ARG A 20 2.12 -1.03 -10.08
N ALA A 21 0.78 -1.06 -9.99
CA ALA A 21 -0.04 0.01 -10.56
C ALA A 21 0.28 1.37 -9.93
N THR A 22 0.52 1.40 -8.61
CA THR A 22 0.93 2.64 -7.91
C THR A 22 2.31 3.10 -8.35
N ALA A 23 3.27 2.18 -8.52
CA ALA A 23 4.62 2.55 -9.00
C ALA A 23 4.57 3.21 -10.38
N ILE A 24 3.80 2.62 -11.29
CA ILE A 24 3.57 3.15 -12.63
C ILE A 24 2.91 4.55 -12.55
N ARG A 25 1.80 4.67 -11.83
CA ARG A 25 1.07 5.95 -11.72
C ARG A 25 1.91 7.05 -11.05
N PHE A 26 2.69 6.72 -10.04
CA PHE A 26 3.57 7.69 -9.39
C PHE A 26 4.65 8.21 -10.34
N ALA A 27 5.25 7.31 -11.13
CA ALA A 27 6.24 7.70 -12.13
C ALA A 27 5.64 8.56 -13.27
N GLU A 28 4.43 8.21 -13.76
CA GLU A 28 3.68 9.02 -14.72
C GLU A 28 3.40 10.45 -14.20
N GLU A 29 3.20 10.59 -12.89
CA GLU A 29 2.97 11.88 -12.23
C GLU A 29 4.26 12.60 -11.79
N GLY A 30 5.42 12.12 -12.25
CA GLY A 30 6.72 12.78 -12.08
C GLY A 30 7.48 12.42 -10.79
N ALA A 31 7.06 11.38 -10.06
CA ALA A 31 7.79 10.91 -8.89
C ALA A 31 9.01 10.05 -9.26
N ARG A 32 10.02 10.06 -8.38
CA ARG A 32 11.10 9.07 -8.36
C ARG A 32 10.69 7.96 -7.40
N VAL A 33 10.48 6.76 -7.92
CA VAL A 33 9.87 5.65 -7.21
C VAL A 33 10.89 4.58 -6.87
N ILE A 34 10.90 4.15 -5.61
CA ILE A 34 11.53 2.90 -5.21
C ILE A 34 10.48 1.81 -5.14
N VAL A 35 10.62 0.81 -5.98
CA VAL A 35 9.86 -0.43 -5.95
C VAL A 35 10.54 -1.35 -4.95
N ALA A 36 10.05 -1.36 -3.70
CA ALA A 36 10.54 -2.21 -2.63
C ALA A 36 9.79 -3.54 -2.66
N GLU A 37 10.45 -4.62 -3.08
CA GLU A 37 9.85 -5.93 -3.31
C GLU A 37 10.82 -7.05 -2.88
N ILE A 38 10.30 -8.16 -2.37
CA ILE A 38 11.11 -9.31 -1.97
C ILE A 38 11.49 -10.22 -3.16
N LYS A 39 10.67 -10.20 -4.22
CA LYS A 39 10.91 -10.98 -5.45
C LYS A 39 11.59 -10.11 -6.49
N THR A 40 12.87 -10.38 -6.72
CA THR A 40 13.74 -9.58 -7.59
C THR A 40 13.17 -9.43 -8.99
N ASP A 41 12.75 -10.52 -9.62
CA ASP A 41 12.18 -10.53 -10.98
C ASP A 41 10.95 -9.62 -11.11
N LEU A 42 10.03 -9.70 -10.16
CA LEU A 42 8.81 -8.88 -10.16
C LEU A 42 9.11 -7.40 -9.85
N GLY A 43 10.09 -7.15 -8.97
CA GLY A 43 10.51 -5.80 -8.61
C GLY A 43 11.18 -5.08 -9.77
N GLU A 44 12.11 -5.75 -10.46
CA GLU A 44 12.79 -5.22 -11.64
C GLU A 44 11.83 -4.96 -12.79
N GLU A 45 10.91 -5.91 -13.08
CA GLU A 45 9.87 -5.72 -14.09
C GLU A 45 9.00 -4.50 -13.79
N SER A 46 8.54 -4.35 -12.54
CA SER A 46 7.72 -3.23 -12.13
C SER A 46 8.45 -1.89 -12.22
N ALA A 47 9.72 -1.84 -11.84
CA ALA A 47 10.54 -0.64 -11.96
C ALA A 47 10.76 -0.27 -13.44
N GLN A 48 10.93 -1.26 -14.32
CA GLN A 48 11.04 -1.00 -15.76
C GLN A 48 9.75 -0.42 -16.33
N LEU A 49 8.60 -1.06 -16.02
CA LEU A 49 7.28 -0.57 -16.48
C LEU A 49 6.99 0.86 -15.99
N ALA A 50 7.39 1.18 -14.76
CA ALA A 50 7.23 2.52 -14.21
C ALA A 50 8.13 3.55 -14.92
N ARG A 51 9.38 3.21 -15.23
CA ARG A 51 10.27 4.06 -16.05
C ARG A 51 9.69 4.33 -17.45
N ASP A 52 9.21 3.28 -18.10
CA ASP A 52 8.64 3.38 -19.44
C ASP A 52 7.39 4.28 -19.46
N ALA A 53 6.56 4.18 -18.40
CA ALA A 53 5.36 4.99 -18.25
C ALA A 53 5.66 6.45 -17.88
N ALA A 54 6.78 6.74 -17.22
CA ALA A 54 7.17 8.10 -16.85
C ALA A 54 7.31 9.03 -18.07
N GLY A 55 7.76 8.52 -19.21
CA GLY A 55 7.86 9.30 -20.44
C GLY A 55 8.62 10.62 -20.23
N ASN A 56 7.96 11.74 -20.48
CA ASN A 56 8.52 13.09 -20.32
C ASN A 56 8.17 13.76 -18.98
N SER A 57 7.55 13.06 -18.02
CA SER A 57 7.14 13.62 -16.74
C SER A 57 8.30 13.97 -15.80
N GLY A 58 9.50 13.48 -16.09
CA GLY A 58 10.66 13.55 -15.19
C GLY A 58 10.65 12.52 -14.07
N GLY A 59 9.68 11.61 -14.07
CA GLY A 59 9.62 10.46 -13.17
C GLY A 59 10.72 9.43 -13.47
N ASP A 60 11.00 8.59 -12.47
CA ASP A 60 11.97 7.49 -12.57
C ASP A 60 11.56 6.36 -11.62
N ALA A 61 12.08 5.17 -11.82
CA ALA A 61 11.84 4.07 -10.89
C ALA A 61 13.05 3.14 -10.78
N LEU A 62 13.29 2.66 -9.55
CA LEU A 62 14.34 1.71 -9.23
C LEU A 62 13.79 0.58 -8.36
N PHE A 63 14.30 -0.60 -8.52
CA PHE A 63 14.05 -1.72 -7.64
C PHE A 63 15.08 -1.78 -6.49
N ILE A 64 14.60 -2.08 -5.29
CA ILE A 64 15.43 -2.46 -4.14
C ILE A 64 14.80 -3.69 -3.50
N GLU A 65 15.55 -4.80 -3.42
CA GLU A 65 15.11 -6.00 -2.74
C GLU A 65 14.84 -5.69 -1.26
N THR A 66 13.59 -5.95 -0.82
CA THR A 66 13.14 -5.53 0.51
C THR A 66 12.17 -6.54 1.11
N ASP A 67 12.58 -7.12 2.26
CA ASP A 67 11.69 -7.83 3.17
C ASP A 67 11.16 -6.84 4.22
N VAL A 68 9.88 -6.48 4.14
CA VAL A 68 9.23 -5.54 5.07
C VAL A 68 9.17 -6.06 6.51
N THR A 69 9.36 -7.36 6.73
CA THR A 69 9.38 -7.97 8.06
C THR A 69 10.77 -7.91 8.74
N SER A 70 11.79 -7.46 8.00
CA SER A 70 13.17 -7.31 8.47
C SER A 70 13.52 -5.84 8.67
N HIS A 71 13.86 -5.49 9.91
CA HIS A 71 14.36 -4.13 10.23
C HIS A 71 15.60 -3.74 9.42
N GLU A 72 16.50 -4.69 9.21
CA GLU A 72 17.75 -4.45 8.47
C GLU A 72 17.47 -4.18 6.99
N SER A 73 16.65 -5.02 6.36
CA SER A 73 16.25 -4.87 4.97
C SER A 73 15.55 -3.53 4.70
N VAL A 74 14.61 -3.16 5.58
CA VAL A 74 13.89 -1.87 5.45
C VAL A 74 14.83 -0.68 5.67
N LYS A 75 15.72 -0.73 6.67
CA LYS A 75 16.73 0.34 6.87
C LYS A 75 17.61 0.51 5.65
N LYS A 76 18.07 -0.59 5.06
CA LYS A 76 18.88 -0.58 3.85
C LYS A 76 18.14 0.12 2.70
N ALA A 77 16.90 -0.28 2.43
CA ALA A 77 16.09 0.32 1.36
C ALA A 77 15.89 1.84 1.54
N ILE A 78 15.62 2.29 2.78
CA ILE A 78 15.47 3.71 3.09
C ILE A 78 16.80 4.46 2.94
N SER A 79 17.92 3.89 3.42
CA SER A 79 19.25 4.51 3.31
C SER A 79 19.64 4.69 1.84
N GLU A 80 19.53 3.65 1.03
CA GLU A 80 19.83 3.70 -0.40
C GLU A 80 18.94 4.71 -1.14
N THR A 81 17.66 4.82 -0.74
CA THR A 81 16.73 5.82 -1.29
C THR A 81 17.24 7.25 -1.01
N VAL A 82 17.60 7.52 0.25
CA VAL A 82 18.07 8.85 0.67
C VAL A 82 19.43 9.16 0.07
N GLU A 83 20.35 8.19 0.01
CA GLU A 83 21.67 8.35 -0.64
C GLU A 83 21.52 8.71 -2.12
N ARG A 84 20.58 8.06 -2.82
CA ARG A 84 20.41 8.27 -4.26
C ARG A 84 19.65 9.54 -4.60
N PHE A 85 18.62 9.89 -3.85
CA PHE A 85 17.70 10.99 -4.21
C PHE A 85 17.73 12.16 -3.21
N GLY A 86 18.49 12.06 -2.13
CA GLY A 86 18.68 13.11 -1.12
C GLY A 86 17.53 13.24 -0.12
N LYS A 87 16.40 12.54 -0.33
CA LYS A 87 15.18 12.68 0.49
C LYS A 87 14.24 11.49 0.38
N LEU A 88 13.21 11.47 1.23
CA LEU A 88 12.03 10.63 1.14
C LEU A 88 10.78 11.47 1.43
N ASP A 89 9.86 11.59 0.49
CA ASP A 89 8.63 12.38 0.64
C ASP A 89 7.41 11.50 0.91
N ILE A 90 7.35 10.29 0.34
CA ILE A 90 6.19 9.41 0.39
C ILE A 90 6.60 7.99 0.77
N LEU A 91 5.94 7.43 1.77
CA LEU A 91 6.04 6.01 2.10
C LEU A 91 4.68 5.34 1.89
N HIS A 92 4.58 4.45 0.88
CA HIS A 92 3.40 3.66 0.64
C HIS A 92 3.60 2.23 1.16
N ASN A 93 3.03 1.94 2.31
CA ASN A 93 3.03 0.62 2.94
C ASN A 93 1.96 -0.26 2.31
N ASN A 94 2.29 -0.85 1.15
CA ASN A 94 1.37 -1.65 0.35
C ASN A 94 1.58 -3.17 0.52
N ALA A 95 2.76 -3.63 0.91
CA ALA A 95 3.04 -5.05 1.08
C ALA A 95 2.04 -5.74 2.02
N GLY A 96 1.48 -6.86 1.59
CA GLY A 96 0.51 -7.62 2.37
C GLY A 96 -0.48 -8.40 1.52
N GLY A 97 -1.47 -9.00 2.20
CA GLY A 97 -2.58 -9.68 1.56
C GLY A 97 -3.05 -10.94 2.29
N SER A 98 -4.35 -11.24 2.14
CA SER A 98 -4.97 -12.45 2.66
C SER A 98 -4.64 -13.67 1.80
N THR A 99 -4.83 -14.86 2.39
CA THR A 99 -4.78 -16.15 1.70
C THR A 99 -6.09 -16.91 1.88
N MET A 100 -6.22 -18.06 1.24
CA MET A 100 -7.35 -18.97 1.42
C MET A 100 -7.26 -19.81 2.71
N GLN A 101 -6.16 -19.67 3.47
CA GLN A 101 -5.96 -20.34 4.76
C GLN A 101 -6.61 -19.59 5.93
N ASP A 102 -7.02 -18.34 5.72
CA ASP A 102 -7.79 -17.56 6.70
C ASP A 102 -9.18 -18.17 6.91
N GLY A 103 -9.70 -18.02 8.12
CA GLY A 103 -10.97 -18.62 8.51
C GLY A 103 -11.58 -17.95 9.75
N PRO A 104 -12.71 -18.51 10.25
CA PRO A 104 -13.25 -18.09 11.54
C PRO A 104 -12.24 -18.41 12.66
N VAL A 105 -12.25 -17.62 13.73
CA VAL A 105 -11.27 -17.70 14.84
C VAL A 105 -11.13 -19.08 15.46
N THR A 106 -12.19 -19.91 15.40
CA THR A 106 -12.17 -21.29 15.94
C THR A 106 -11.50 -22.30 15.01
N GLU A 107 -11.21 -21.95 13.76
CA GLU A 107 -10.73 -22.86 12.72
C GLU A 107 -9.45 -22.35 12.03
N ALA A 108 -9.21 -21.02 12.06
CA ALA A 108 -8.05 -20.43 11.44
C ALA A 108 -6.74 -20.95 12.06
N PRO A 109 -5.76 -21.42 11.27
CA PRO A 109 -4.48 -21.86 11.80
C PRO A 109 -3.71 -20.71 12.44
N ASP A 110 -3.05 -20.97 13.59
CA ASP A 110 -2.18 -20.00 14.26
C ASP A 110 -1.07 -19.48 13.33
N ASP A 111 -0.52 -20.33 12.47
CA ASP A 111 0.50 -19.94 11.49
C ASP A 111 -0.01 -18.90 10.51
N GLU A 112 -1.28 -18.99 10.08
CA GLU A 112 -1.88 -17.97 9.21
C GLU A 112 -2.09 -16.67 9.96
N PHE A 113 -2.56 -16.73 11.21
CA PHE A 113 -2.67 -15.54 12.06
C PHE A 113 -1.33 -14.81 12.15
N TRP A 114 -0.26 -15.52 12.55
CA TRP A 114 1.06 -14.91 12.69
C TRP A 114 1.67 -14.47 11.35
N ARG A 115 1.41 -15.19 10.27
CA ARG A 115 1.83 -14.77 8.91
C ARG A 115 1.24 -13.41 8.55
N VAL A 116 -0.07 -13.24 8.73
CA VAL A 116 -0.77 -11.99 8.38
C VAL A 116 -0.33 -10.85 9.31
N ILE A 117 -0.29 -11.09 10.62
CA ILE A 117 0.19 -10.09 11.59
C ILE A 117 1.62 -9.65 11.25
N LYS A 118 2.51 -10.59 10.95
CA LYS A 118 3.91 -10.30 10.64
C LYS A 118 4.07 -9.52 9.35
N LEU A 119 3.35 -9.91 8.29
CA LEU A 119 3.47 -9.26 6.98
C LEU A 119 2.73 -7.93 6.95
N ASP A 120 1.43 -7.95 7.25
CA ASP A 120 0.54 -6.81 7.01
C ASP A 120 0.63 -5.72 8.09
N LEU A 121 0.64 -6.11 9.38
CA LEU A 121 0.67 -5.15 10.48
C LEU A 121 2.10 -4.80 10.90
N PHE A 122 2.91 -5.82 11.22
CA PHE A 122 4.28 -5.57 11.66
C PHE A 122 5.15 -5.01 10.53
N GLY A 123 4.99 -5.49 9.29
CA GLY A 123 5.68 -4.91 8.13
C GLY A 123 5.38 -3.42 7.96
N THR A 124 4.10 -3.01 8.06
CA THR A 124 3.69 -1.61 8.05
C THR A 124 4.34 -0.82 9.20
N PHE A 125 4.41 -1.40 10.40
CA PHE A 125 5.08 -0.80 11.55
C PHE A 125 6.58 -0.61 11.31
N VAL A 126 7.29 -1.64 10.82
CA VAL A 126 8.73 -1.58 10.55
C VAL A 126 9.07 -0.53 9.50
N CYS A 127 8.33 -0.51 8.40
CA CYS A 127 8.52 0.48 7.34
C CYS A 127 8.26 1.90 7.85
N SER A 128 7.18 2.12 8.61
CA SER A 128 6.89 3.42 9.22
C SER A 128 7.94 3.85 10.23
N LYS A 129 8.40 2.94 11.10
CA LYS A 129 9.43 3.20 12.11
C LYS A 129 10.73 3.73 11.51
N HIS A 130 11.13 3.22 10.35
CA HIS A 130 12.37 3.62 9.70
C HIS A 130 12.18 4.70 8.63
N GLY A 131 11.02 4.76 7.97
CA GLY A 131 10.72 5.74 6.93
C GLY A 131 10.36 7.12 7.48
N ILE A 132 9.56 7.18 8.54
CA ILE A 132 9.11 8.46 9.12
C ILE A 132 10.29 9.38 9.51
N PRO A 133 11.37 8.90 10.16
CA PRO A 133 12.54 9.76 10.42
C PRO A 133 13.20 10.34 9.17
N ALA A 134 13.18 9.62 8.05
CA ALA A 134 13.69 10.13 6.77
C ALA A 134 12.75 11.21 6.21
N ILE A 135 11.43 11.00 6.27
CA ILE A 135 10.43 11.99 5.85
C ILE A 135 10.50 13.27 6.71
N ILE A 136 10.73 13.14 8.01
CA ILE A 136 10.95 14.32 8.91
C ILE A 136 12.17 15.13 8.45
N LYS A 137 13.29 14.46 8.14
CA LYS A 137 14.50 15.11 7.62
C LYS A 137 14.28 15.78 6.28
N SER A 138 13.34 15.30 5.49
CA SER A 138 12.94 15.90 4.20
C SER A 138 12.01 17.11 4.37
N GLY A 139 11.57 17.44 5.60
CA GLY A 139 10.72 18.58 5.90
C GLY A 139 9.22 18.28 5.97
N GLY A 140 8.84 17.01 5.95
CA GLY A 140 7.45 16.54 5.97
C GLY A 140 7.10 15.68 4.75
N GLY A 141 5.88 15.15 4.71
CA GLY A 141 5.47 14.30 3.59
C GLY A 141 4.20 13.49 3.86
N SER A 142 4.10 12.32 3.24
CA SER A 142 2.91 11.46 3.30
C SER A 142 3.26 10.01 3.59
N VAL A 143 2.57 9.41 4.56
CA VAL A 143 2.54 7.96 4.79
C VAL A 143 1.17 7.44 4.37
N ILE A 144 1.15 6.46 3.46
CA ILE A 144 -0.05 5.85 2.92
C ILE A 144 -0.03 4.37 3.27
N ASN A 145 -0.95 3.95 4.12
CA ASN A 145 -1.05 2.56 4.55
C ASN A 145 -2.12 1.80 3.76
N MET A 146 -1.91 0.53 3.49
CA MET A 146 -2.96 -0.33 2.91
C MET A 146 -3.72 -1.04 4.02
N SER A 147 -4.93 -0.52 4.32
CA SER A 147 -5.94 -1.22 5.09
C SER A 147 -6.79 -2.12 4.18
N SER A 148 -8.04 -2.32 4.49
CA SER A 148 -9.01 -3.08 3.69
C SER A 148 -10.42 -2.72 4.17
N ASN A 149 -11.43 -3.00 3.34
CA ASN A 149 -12.83 -2.94 3.75
C ASN A 149 -13.15 -3.80 4.98
N VAL A 150 -12.43 -4.92 5.20
CA VAL A 150 -12.59 -5.77 6.40
C VAL A 150 -12.23 -5.06 7.71
N ALA A 151 -11.52 -3.94 7.67
CA ALA A 151 -11.28 -3.09 8.83
C ALA A 151 -12.46 -2.16 9.14
N LEU A 152 -13.45 -2.06 8.25
CA LEU A 152 -14.59 -1.15 8.32
C LEU A 152 -15.93 -1.89 8.39
N MET A 153 -15.96 -3.14 7.92
CA MET A 153 -17.14 -4.00 7.95
C MET A 153 -16.76 -5.44 8.31
N ALA A 154 -17.72 -6.23 8.73
CA ALA A 154 -17.50 -7.65 9.00
C ALA A 154 -17.52 -8.47 7.69
N LEU A 155 -16.56 -9.38 7.56
CA LEU A 155 -16.54 -10.36 6.49
C LEU A 155 -16.25 -11.75 7.09
N PRO A 156 -17.22 -12.68 7.10
CA PRO A 156 -17.03 -14.02 7.67
C PRO A 156 -15.84 -14.75 7.07
N GLY A 157 -15.13 -15.53 7.90
CA GLY A 157 -14.00 -16.34 7.46
C GLY A 157 -12.72 -15.54 7.11
N ARG A 158 -12.56 -14.35 7.69
CA ARG A 158 -11.40 -13.47 7.47
C ARG A 158 -10.86 -12.87 8.78
N ASP A 159 -10.92 -13.62 9.88
CA ASP A 159 -10.64 -13.09 11.20
C ASP A 159 -9.17 -12.69 11.39
N CYS A 160 -8.21 -13.47 10.85
CA CYS A 160 -6.80 -13.14 10.89
C CYS A 160 -6.49 -11.84 10.12
N TYR A 161 -7.01 -11.74 8.90
CA TYR A 161 -6.79 -10.57 8.04
C TYR A 161 -7.49 -9.33 8.58
N THR A 162 -8.70 -9.48 9.13
CA THR A 162 -9.45 -8.43 9.82
C THR A 162 -8.67 -7.87 11.00
N ALA A 163 -8.07 -8.74 11.82
CA ALA A 163 -7.23 -8.31 12.95
C ALA A 163 -6.04 -7.46 12.49
N ALA A 164 -5.32 -7.90 11.44
CA ALA A 164 -4.18 -7.16 10.92
C ALA A 164 -4.60 -5.82 10.31
N LYS A 165 -5.62 -5.79 9.45
CA LYS A 165 -6.05 -4.56 8.74
C LYS A 165 -6.78 -3.59 9.65
N GLY A 166 -7.49 -4.08 10.67
CA GLY A 166 -8.01 -3.27 11.77
C GLY A 166 -6.88 -2.62 12.58
N GLY A 167 -5.81 -3.36 12.87
CA GLY A 167 -4.59 -2.84 13.51
C GLY A 167 -3.92 -1.74 12.69
N VAL A 168 -3.80 -1.92 11.37
CA VAL A 168 -3.27 -0.89 10.44
C VAL A 168 -4.14 0.36 10.46
N ALA A 169 -5.48 0.23 10.43
CA ALA A 169 -6.40 1.37 10.47
C ALA A 169 -6.26 2.16 11.79
N SER A 170 -6.16 1.46 12.92
CA SER A 170 -5.97 2.09 14.23
C SER A 170 -4.61 2.77 14.35
N MET A 171 -3.54 2.10 13.90
CA MET A 171 -2.18 2.65 13.90
C MET A 171 -2.07 3.89 12.98
N THR A 172 -2.79 3.92 11.85
CA THR A 172 -2.87 5.08 10.95
C THR A 172 -3.35 6.33 11.69
N ARG A 173 -4.44 6.22 12.47
CA ARG A 173 -4.97 7.35 13.25
C ARG A 173 -4.02 7.82 14.32
N SER A 174 -3.38 6.89 15.04
CA SER A 174 -2.39 7.21 16.06
C SER A 174 -1.19 7.96 15.46
N MET A 175 -0.61 7.42 14.38
CA MET A 175 0.52 8.07 13.70
C MET A 175 0.15 9.44 13.10
N ALA A 176 -1.08 9.62 12.61
CA ALA A 176 -1.53 10.90 12.09
C ALA A 176 -1.48 12.02 13.14
N VAL A 177 -1.88 11.72 14.38
CA VAL A 177 -1.80 12.68 15.51
C VAL A 177 -0.35 12.89 15.92
N GLU A 178 0.43 11.83 16.08
CA GLU A 178 1.80 11.87 16.55
C GLU A 178 2.72 12.69 15.64
N TYR A 179 2.59 12.52 14.31
CA TYR A 179 3.51 13.11 13.35
C TYR A 179 2.99 14.37 12.64
N ALA A 180 1.79 14.86 12.97
CA ALA A 180 1.27 16.13 12.44
C ALA A 180 2.20 17.33 12.73
N PRO A 181 2.82 17.47 13.92
CA PRO A 181 3.78 18.56 14.19
C PRO A 181 4.99 18.54 13.25
N ASN A 182 5.32 17.36 12.67
CA ASN A 182 6.40 17.19 11.71
C ASN A 182 5.95 17.41 10.25
N LYS A 183 4.72 17.90 10.03
CA LYS A 183 4.12 18.09 8.71
C LYS A 183 3.99 16.76 7.91
N ILE A 184 3.76 15.66 8.60
CA ILE A 184 3.51 14.35 7.98
C ILE A 184 2.02 14.05 8.08
N ARG A 185 1.43 13.76 6.93
CA ARG A 185 0.07 13.22 6.83
C ARG A 185 0.16 11.71 6.83
N VAL A 186 -0.71 11.05 7.59
CA VAL A 186 -0.78 9.59 7.62
C VAL A 186 -2.21 9.19 7.36
N ASN A 187 -2.44 8.47 6.24
CA ASN A 187 -3.76 7.99 5.85
C ASN A 187 -3.69 6.52 5.45
N ALA A 188 -4.84 5.86 5.40
CA ALA A 188 -4.93 4.53 4.84
C ALA A 188 -5.95 4.49 3.70
N ILE A 189 -5.71 3.61 2.73
CA ILE A 189 -6.68 3.22 1.71
C ILE A 189 -7.27 1.88 2.15
N ALA A 190 -8.59 1.74 2.04
CA ALA A 190 -9.34 0.53 2.36
C ALA A 190 -10.04 0.00 1.10
N PRO A 191 -9.33 -0.77 0.25
CA PRO A 191 -9.95 -1.41 -0.90
C PRO A 191 -10.87 -2.54 -0.49
N SER A 192 -11.82 -2.85 -1.35
CA SER A 192 -12.47 -4.15 -1.39
C SER A 192 -11.82 -5.04 -2.47
N VAL A 193 -12.57 -5.99 -3.06
CA VAL A 193 -12.03 -6.86 -4.08
C VAL A 193 -11.48 -6.05 -5.25
N THR A 194 -10.16 -6.16 -5.44
CA THR A 194 -9.43 -5.47 -6.51
C THR A 194 -8.82 -6.50 -7.44
N LEU A 195 -9.18 -6.46 -8.71
CA LEU A 195 -8.83 -7.45 -9.75
C LEU A 195 -7.35 -7.34 -10.16
N SER A 196 -6.43 -7.63 -9.24
CA SER A 196 -5.05 -7.97 -9.62
C SER A 196 -5.02 -9.32 -10.34
N ASP A 197 -3.93 -9.65 -11.03
CA ASP A 197 -3.84 -10.92 -11.77
C ASP A 197 -4.04 -12.15 -10.87
N ARG A 198 -3.57 -12.07 -9.62
CA ARG A 198 -3.83 -13.09 -8.60
C ARG A 198 -5.31 -13.20 -8.26
N VAL A 199 -6.00 -12.08 -8.08
CA VAL A 199 -7.41 -12.04 -7.67
C VAL A 199 -8.32 -12.42 -8.83
N LYS A 200 -7.99 -12.03 -10.07
CA LYS A 200 -8.74 -12.48 -11.28
C LYS A 200 -8.81 -13.98 -11.35
N LYS A 201 -7.69 -14.69 -11.18
CA LYS A 201 -7.68 -16.17 -11.17
C LYS A 201 -8.61 -16.74 -10.10
N LEU A 202 -8.60 -16.17 -8.89
CA LEU A 202 -9.49 -16.61 -7.80
C LEU A 202 -10.97 -16.37 -8.12
N VAL A 203 -11.30 -15.23 -8.75
CA VAL A 203 -12.68 -14.91 -9.17
C VAL A 203 -13.17 -15.89 -10.26
N ASP A 204 -12.29 -16.22 -11.20
CA ASP A 204 -12.64 -17.15 -12.30
C ASP A 204 -12.85 -18.58 -11.78
N GLU A 205 -12.14 -18.97 -10.72
CA GLU A 205 -12.16 -20.33 -10.15
C GLU A 205 -13.21 -20.52 -9.04
N SER A 206 -13.75 -19.45 -8.45
CA SER A 206 -14.68 -19.52 -7.31
C SER A 206 -16.02 -18.82 -7.57
N PRO A 207 -17.12 -19.59 -7.68
CA PRO A 207 -18.48 -19.04 -7.78
C PRO A 207 -18.87 -18.15 -6.59
N GLU A 208 -18.35 -18.47 -5.39
CA GLU A 208 -18.63 -17.67 -4.18
C GLU A 208 -18.05 -16.27 -4.29
N ILE A 209 -16.80 -16.13 -4.79
CA ILE A 209 -16.18 -14.83 -5.00
C ILE A 209 -16.92 -14.06 -6.09
N LYS A 210 -17.40 -14.73 -7.12
CA LYS A 210 -18.22 -14.11 -8.16
C LYS A 210 -19.53 -13.54 -7.59
N LYS A 211 -20.15 -14.21 -6.63
CA LYS A 211 -21.35 -13.73 -5.95
C LYS A 211 -21.09 -12.45 -5.12
N ILE A 212 -19.88 -12.29 -4.58
CA ILE A 212 -19.47 -11.06 -3.88
C ILE A 212 -19.51 -9.84 -4.81
N SER A 213 -19.40 -10.04 -6.14
CA SER A 213 -19.50 -8.92 -7.10
C SER A 213 -20.82 -8.17 -7.03
N GLU A 214 -21.91 -8.84 -6.63
CA GLU A 214 -23.24 -8.25 -6.50
C GLU A 214 -23.30 -7.17 -5.41
N GLN A 215 -22.40 -7.21 -4.44
CA GLN A 215 -22.29 -6.21 -3.37
C GLN A 215 -21.47 -4.98 -3.81
N HIS A 216 -20.82 -5.01 -4.95
CA HIS A 216 -20.02 -3.92 -5.49
C HIS A 216 -20.85 -3.08 -6.46
N LEU A 217 -21.38 -1.95 -5.99
CA LEU A 217 -22.34 -1.11 -6.72
C LEU A 217 -21.85 -0.68 -8.11
N LEU A 218 -20.54 -0.52 -8.29
CA LEU A 218 -19.87 -0.11 -9.53
C LEU A 218 -18.99 -1.23 -10.13
N GLY A 219 -19.17 -2.47 -9.67
CA GLY A 219 -18.31 -3.59 -10.02
C GLY A 219 -17.00 -3.65 -9.23
N PHE A 220 -16.18 -4.66 -9.49
CA PHE A 220 -14.90 -4.84 -8.81
C PHE A 220 -13.91 -3.72 -9.12
N GLY A 221 -13.11 -3.37 -8.12
CA GLY A 221 -12.00 -2.44 -8.29
C GLY A 221 -10.90 -2.98 -9.21
N MET A 222 -10.20 -2.08 -9.89
CA MET A 222 -8.95 -2.36 -10.60
C MET A 222 -7.78 -1.76 -9.82
N PRO A 223 -6.56 -2.31 -9.92
CA PRO A 223 -5.37 -1.75 -9.26
C PRO A 223 -5.17 -0.25 -9.50
N ILE A 224 -5.51 0.23 -10.69
CA ILE A 224 -5.39 1.64 -11.05
C ILE A 224 -6.27 2.56 -10.19
N HIS A 225 -7.48 2.13 -9.80
CA HIS A 225 -8.37 2.94 -8.96
C HIS A 225 -7.76 3.19 -7.58
N ILE A 226 -7.04 2.21 -7.05
CA ILE A 226 -6.33 2.33 -5.78
C ILE A 226 -5.08 3.21 -5.94
N ALA A 227 -4.36 3.05 -7.05
CA ALA A 227 -3.20 3.86 -7.39
C ALA A 227 -3.57 5.36 -7.54
N ASP A 228 -4.70 5.69 -8.15
CA ASP A 228 -5.17 7.07 -8.28
C ASP A 228 -5.47 7.71 -6.92
N MET A 229 -6.06 6.96 -5.98
CA MET A 229 -6.23 7.41 -4.59
C MET A 229 -4.87 7.59 -3.91
N ALA A 230 -3.90 6.71 -4.14
CA ALA A 230 -2.55 6.85 -3.60
C ALA A 230 -1.85 8.10 -4.17
N VAL A 231 -2.03 8.44 -5.45
CA VAL A 231 -1.54 9.70 -6.05
C VAL A 231 -2.15 10.90 -5.32
N TYR A 232 -3.47 10.93 -5.11
CA TYR A 232 -4.12 12.00 -4.34
C TYR A 232 -3.51 12.15 -2.94
N LEU A 233 -3.39 11.05 -2.20
CA LEU A 233 -2.84 11.07 -0.83
C LEU A 233 -1.34 11.41 -0.80
N GLY A 234 -0.58 11.09 -1.84
CA GLY A 234 0.82 11.45 -1.98
C GLY A 234 1.06 12.90 -2.38
N SER A 235 0.09 13.51 -3.06
CA SER A 235 0.20 14.87 -3.61
C SER A 235 -0.13 15.97 -2.58
N ASP A 236 0.17 17.20 -2.96
CA ASP A 236 -0.16 18.39 -2.16
C ASP A 236 -1.66 18.71 -2.17
N GLU A 237 -2.46 18.06 -3.04
CA GLU A 237 -3.93 18.18 -3.07
C GLU A 237 -4.58 17.69 -1.78
N SER A 238 -3.91 16.81 -1.04
CA SER A 238 -4.40 16.23 0.21
C SER A 238 -3.79 16.89 1.47
N MET A 239 -3.36 18.15 1.41
CA MET A 239 -2.63 18.85 2.48
C MET A 239 -3.35 18.85 3.85
N ILE A 240 -4.68 18.82 3.88
CA ILE A 240 -5.46 18.78 5.12
C ILE A 240 -6.10 17.42 5.40
N THR A 241 -5.75 16.39 4.59
CA THR A 241 -6.26 15.04 4.76
C THR A 241 -5.27 14.20 5.55
N THR A 242 -5.58 13.91 6.82
CA THR A 242 -4.77 13.05 7.69
C THR A 242 -5.65 12.25 8.66
N GLY A 243 -5.20 11.08 9.07
CA GLY A 243 -5.93 10.15 9.96
C GLY A 243 -7.12 9.45 9.31
N GLN A 244 -7.29 9.56 8.00
CA GLN A 244 -8.44 9.02 7.29
C GLN A 244 -8.20 7.58 6.83
N ILE A 245 -9.28 6.80 6.83
CA ILE A 245 -9.33 5.47 6.20
C ILE A 245 -10.25 5.61 5.00
N MET A 246 -9.64 5.76 3.82
CA MET A 246 -10.35 6.08 2.59
C MET A 246 -10.87 4.81 1.92
N SER A 247 -12.18 4.57 1.95
CA SER A 247 -12.80 3.47 1.22
C SER A 247 -12.69 3.69 -0.28
N VAL A 248 -12.11 2.71 -0.99
CA VAL A 248 -12.08 2.61 -2.45
C VAL A 248 -12.61 1.22 -2.79
N ASP A 249 -13.89 1.02 -2.58
CA ASP A 249 -14.54 -0.28 -2.38
C ASP A 249 -15.83 -0.49 -3.15
N SER A 250 -16.14 0.42 -4.09
CA SER A 250 -17.39 0.35 -4.88
C SER A 250 -18.67 0.35 -4.03
N GLY A 251 -18.62 0.99 -2.84
CA GLY A 251 -19.77 1.13 -1.94
C GLY A 251 -20.07 -0.09 -1.07
N VAL A 252 -19.21 -1.11 -1.06
CA VAL A 252 -19.45 -2.34 -0.28
C VAL A 252 -19.61 -2.08 1.22
N THR A 253 -18.89 -1.13 1.78
CA THR A 253 -18.95 -0.83 3.22
C THR A 253 -20.20 -0.04 3.66
N ILE A 254 -21.01 0.44 2.73
CA ILE A 254 -22.24 1.21 3.01
C ILE A 254 -23.52 0.53 2.51
N TYR A 255 -23.39 -0.65 1.92
CA TYR A 255 -24.49 -1.43 1.33
C TYR A 255 -25.02 -2.50 2.29
#